data_7b97fe588388e42cadfb5c93df06048d
#
_entry.id   7b97fe588388e42cadfb5c93df06048d
#
_cell.length_a   1.000
_cell.length_b   1.000
_cell.length_c   1.000
_cell.angle_alpha   90.00
_cell.angle_beta   90.00
_cell.angle_gamma   90.00
#
_symmetry.space_group_name_H-M   'P 1'
#
loop_
_entity.id
_entity.type
_entity.pdbx_description
1 polymer ?
#
loop_
_entity_poly.entity_id
_entity_poly.type
_entity_poly.pdbx_seq_one_letter_code
_entity_poly.pdbx_strand_id
1 'polypeptide(L)'
;GWADGFHYDIEYWEIWNEPDLGFKDGRWKKNMSPTWNGSDTDFFKFYEIAANHLNKCFPHLKIGGPALCENDAWADNFLKYMSEHKVELDFFSYHLYASGPDKFIAKNDRIKAMLDKYGYSDVEMILDEWNYLSNWTTEWKETMEVVTSHKGAAFLASVMSACQDGPVDML
;
A
#
# COMPACT_ATOMS: atom_id res chain seq x y z
N GLY A 1 27.18 -13.02 10.60
CA GLY A 1 27.58 -11.83 9.84
C GLY A 1 27.01 -11.85 8.43
N TRP A 2 27.21 -10.80 7.65
CA TRP A 2 26.73 -10.72 6.25
C TRP A 2 27.22 -11.88 5.39
N ALA A 3 28.46 -12.31 5.58
CA ALA A 3 29.06 -13.43 4.86
C ALA A 3 28.35 -14.77 5.10
N ASP A 4 27.67 -14.91 6.22
CA ASP A 4 26.96 -16.13 6.62
C ASP A 4 25.44 -16.01 6.45
N GLY A 5 24.96 -14.95 5.81
CA GLY A 5 23.54 -14.71 5.53
C GLY A 5 22.97 -15.65 4.46
N PHE A 6 21.65 -15.63 4.32
CA PHE A 6 20.92 -16.53 3.42
C PHE A 6 21.05 -16.21 1.93
N HIS A 7 21.58 -15.06 1.54
CA HIS A 7 21.78 -14.64 0.15
C HIS A 7 20.52 -14.81 -0.75
N TYR A 8 19.35 -14.49 -0.22
CA TYR A 8 18.12 -14.47 -1.01
C TYR A 8 18.19 -13.38 -2.07
N ASP A 9 17.72 -13.70 -3.26
CA ASP A 9 17.55 -12.76 -4.36
C ASP A 9 16.20 -12.03 -4.20
N ILE A 10 16.17 -11.05 -3.28
CA ILE A 10 14.99 -10.23 -3.00
C ILE A 10 15.12 -8.94 -3.81
N GLU A 11 14.22 -8.75 -4.76
CA GLU A 11 14.22 -7.62 -5.67
C GLU A 11 13.43 -6.42 -5.12
N TYR A 12 12.27 -6.66 -4.52
CA TYR A 12 11.35 -5.63 -4.04
C TYR A 12 11.56 -5.32 -2.56
N TRP A 13 11.73 -4.04 -2.24
CA TRP A 13 11.90 -3.56 -0.86
C TRP A 13 10.93 -2.44 -0.57
N GLU A 14 10.03 -2.69 0.35
CA GLU A 14 8.99 -1.77 0.76
C GLU A 14 9.41 -0.94 1.96
N ILE A 15 9.17 0.38 1.87
CA ILE A 15 9.46 1.31 2.96
C ILE A 15 8.18 1.52 3.78
N TRP A 16 8.16 0.94 5.00
CA TRP A 16 7.14 1.06 6.02
C TRP A 16 5.88 0.25 5.77
N ASN A 17 4.88 0.44 6.69
CA ASN A 17 3.56 -0.19 6.63
C ASN A 17 2.50 0.74 7.22
N GLU A 18 1.44 1.04 6.47
CA GLU A 18 0.25 1.79 6.88
C GLU A 18 0.49 3.10 7.63
N PRO A 19 1.34 4.01 7.14
CA PRO A 19 1.65 5.25 7.86
C PRO A 19 0.44 6.18 8.02
N ASP A 20 -0.60 5.98 7.21
CA ASP A 20 -1.85 6.73 7.20
C ASP A 20 -2.93 6.15 8.11
N LEU A 21 -2.70 5.00 8.75
CA LEU A 21 -3.69 4.34 9.60
C LEU A 21 -4.16 5.25 10.74
N GLY A 22 -5.46 5.46 10.81
CA GLY A 22 -6.07 6.31 11.83
C GLY A 22 -6.01 7.82 11.57
N PHE A 23 -5.41 8.26 10.48
CA PHE A 23 -5.30 9.67 10.12
C PHE A 23 -6.65 10.31 9.74
N LYS A 24 -7.57 9.53 9.15
CA LYS A 24 -8.78 10.01 8.48
C LYS A 24 -9.91 10.49 9.41
N ASP A 25 -10.06 9.94 10.57
CA ASP A 25 -11.25 10.13 11.40
C ASP A 25 -10.99 10.64 12.81
N GLY A 26 -9.75 11.00 13.11
CA GLY A 26 -9.37 11.48 14.43
C GLY A 26 -9.52 10.44 15.55
N ARG A 27 -9.78 9.17 15.21
CA ARG A 27 -9.81 8.08 16.20
C ARG A 27 -8.51 8.01 16.97
N TRP A 28 -7.44 8.29 16.28
CA TRP A 28 -6.11 8.38 16.87
C TRP A 28 -5.84 9.84 17.22
N LYS A 29 -6.16 10.19 18.46
CA LYS A 29 -5.80 11.49 19.00
C LYS A 29 -4.28 11.65 18.89
N LYS A 30 -3.86 12.88 18.59
CA LYS A 30 -2.50 13.36 18.53
C LYS A 30 -1.47 12.39 19.13
N ASN A 31 -0.63 11.80 18.31
CA ASN A 31 0.44 10.86 18.67
C ASN A 31 0.01 9.43 19.05
N MET A 32 -1.08 8.93 18.51
CA MET A 32 -1.57 7.57 18.82
C MET A 32 -1.83 6.71 17.57
N SER A 33 -1.24 7.02 16.42
CA SER A 33 -1.26 6.06 15.31
C SER A 33 -0.51 4.80 15.72
N PRO A 34 -1.06 3.60 15.50
CA PRO A 34 -0.37 2.36 15.84
C PRO A 34 0.86 2.10 14.98
N THR A 35 0.96 2.76 13.84
CA THR A 35 1.98 2.49 12.82
C THR A 35 2.97 3.64 12.63
N TRP A 36 2.55 4.89 12.83
CA TRP A 36 3.42 6.06 12.71
C TRP A 36 3.13 7.11 13.79
N ASN A 37 4.13 7.48 14.57
CA ASN A 37 4.02 8.45 15.68
C ASN A 37 4.59 9.84 15.33
N GLY A 38 4.49 10.27 14.10
CA GLY A 38 4.87 11.58 13.62
C GLY A 38 3.75 12.23 12.81
N SER A 39 4.00 13.42 12.26
CA SER A 39 3.12 14.00 11.25
C SER A 39 3.29 13.26 9.90
N ASP A 40 2.34 13.47 8.97
CA ASP A 40 2.46 13.05 7.59
C ASP A 40 3.73 13.62 6.93
N THR A 41 4.01 14.89 7.14
CA THR A 41 5.22 15.55 6.61
C THR A 41 6.51 14.94 7.17
N ASP A 42 6.52 14.49 8.42
CA ASP A 42 7.68 13.78 8.98
C ASP A 42 7.87 12.42 8.32
N PHE A 43 6.76 11.72 8.00
CA PHE A 43 6.82 10.48 7.24
C PHE A 43 7.34 10.71 5.81
N PHE A 44 6.86 11.74 5.13
CA PHE A 44 7.30 12.04 3.76
C PHE A 44 8.80 12.30 3.68
N LYS A 45 9.34 13.06 4.63
CA LYS A 45 10.80 13.29 4.74
C LYS A 45 11.57 12.01 5.06
N PHE A 46 11.05 11.20 5.97
CA PHE A 46 11.64 9.89 6.27
C PHE A 46 11.69 9.00 5.04
N TYR A 47 10.58 8.90 4.31
CA TYR A 47 10.48 8.11 3.08
C TYR A 47 11.46 8.60 2.02
N GLU A 48 11.51 9.90 1.75
CA GLU A 48 12.47 10.52 0.82
C GLU A 48 13.91 10.16 1.15
N ILE A 49 14.31 10.29 2.42
CA ILE A 49 15.67 9.96 2.86
C ILE A 49 15.97 8.47 2.66
N ALA A 50 15.04 7.60 3.04
CA ALA A 50 15.19 6.16 2.92
C ALA A 50 15.26 5.72 1.46
N ALA A 51 14.31 6.16 0.61
CA ALA A 51 14.26 5.82 -0.80
C ALA A 51 15.52 6.28 -1.55
N ASN A 52 15.92 7.54 -1.39
CA ASN A 52 17.12 8.09 -2.02
C ASN A 52 18.39 7.36 -1.58
N HIS A 53 18.48 6.97 -0.30
CA HIS A 53 19.62 6.21 0.20
C HIS A 53 19.65 4.79 -0.38
N LEU A 54 18.53 4.09 -0.40
CA LEU A 54 18.43 2.72 -0.92
C LEU A 54 18.70 2.69 -2.42
N ASN A 55 18.10 3.58 -3.21
CA ASN A 55 18.36 3.67 -4.66
C ASN A 55 19.83 3.95 -4.98
N LYS A 56 20.45 4.80 -4.18
CA LYS A 56 21.90 5.08 -4.34
C LYS A 56 22.78 3.87 -4.00
N CYS A 57 22.45 3.12 -2.94
CA CYS A 57 23.26 2.00 -2.47
C CYS A 57 23.00 0.71 -3.26
N PHE A 58 21.78 0.54 -3.76
CA PHE A 58 21.28 -0.70 -4.37
C PHE A 58 20.48 -0.40 -5.65
N PRO A 59 21.08 0.17 -6.69
CA PRO A 59 20.37 0.64 -7.89
C PRO A 59 19.77 -0.49 -8.75
N HIS A 60 19.92 -1.74 -8.35
CA HIS A 60 19.33 -2.92 -9.00
C HIS A 60 18.09 -3.43 -8.29
N LEU A 61 17.74 -2.86 -7.15
CA LEU A 61 16.55 -3.23 -6.39
C LEU A 61 15.39 -2.31 -6.74
N LYS A 62 14.18 -2.80 -6.56
CA LYS A 62 12.95 -2.01 -6.65
C LYS A 62 12.56 -1.50 -5.28
N ILE A 63 12.54 -0.18 -5.14
CA ILE A 63 12.23 0.51 -3.88
C ILE A 63 10.89 1.21 -4.00
N GLY A 64 9.97 0.91 -3.11
CA GLY A 64 8.62 1.47 -3.14
C GLY A 64 7.93 1.47 -1.78
N GLY A 65 6.63 1.50 -1.81
CA GLY A 65 5.75 1.66 -0.66
C GLY A 65 4.64 2.67 -0.97
N PRO A 66 4.00 3.24 0.02
CA PRO A 66 4.23 3.16 1.46
C PRO A 66 3.38 2.10 2.18
N ALA A 67 2.83 1.10 1.49
CA ALA A 67 1.83 0.19 2.03
C ALA A 67 0.62 0.96 2.61
N LEU A 68 -0.01 1.76 1.76
CA LEU A 68 -1.09 2.67 2.13
C LEU A 68 -2.30 1.90 2.68
N CYS A 69 -2.78 2.23 3.87
CA CYS A 69 -3.97 1.60 4.45
C CYS A 69 -5.25 1.99 3.67
N GLU A 70 -5.74 3.22 3.85
CA GLU A 70 -7.03 3.58 3.24
C GLU A 70 -7.19 5.06 2.86
N ASN A 71 -6.29 5.95 3.27
CA ASN A 71 -6.50 7.39 3.19
C ASN A 71 -6.07 7.99 1.85
N ASP A 72 -6.99 8.11 0.90
CA ASP A 72 -6.72 8.66 -0.43
C ASP A 72 -6.20 10.12 -0.37
N ALA A 73 -6.64 10.94 0.58
CA ALA A 73 -6.15 12.32 0.74
C ALA A 73 -4.69 12.35 1.25
N TRP A 74 -4.33 11.41 2.11
CA TRP A 74 -2.94 11.25 2.54
C TRP A 74 -2.06 10.79 1.37
N ALA A 75 -2.53 9.83 0.59
CA ALA A 75 -1.83 9.35 -0.61
C ALA A 75 -1.61 10.47 -1.65
N ASP A 76 -2.61 11.30 -1.89
CA ASP A 76 -2.50 12.46 -2.79
C ASP A 76 -1.42 13.45 -2.31
N ASN A 77 -1.36 13.74 -1.00
CA ASN A 77 -0.31 14.59 -0.41
C ASN A 77 1.07 13.93 -0.46
N PHE A 78 1.16 12.62 -0.22
CA PHE A 78 2.39 11.85 -0.32
C PHE A 78 2.97 11.90 -1.74
N LEU A 79 2.18 11.55 -2.74
CA LEU A 79 2.59 11.55 -4.14
C LEU A 79 2.96 12.96 -4.63
N LYS A 80 2.21 13.98 -4.19
CA LYS A 80 2.57 15.37 -4.45
C LYS A 80 3.96 15.71 -3.92
N TYR A 81 4.23 15.38 -2.65
CA TYR A 81 5.52 15.63 -2.02
C TYR A 81 6.64 14.89 -2.75
N MET A 82 6.46 13.60 -3.06
CA MET A 82 7.46 12.80 -3.77
C MET A 82 7.77 13.39 -5.15
N SER A 83 6.75 13.82 -5.89
CA SER A 83 6.91 14.45 -7.21
C SER A 83 7.65 15.79 -7.12
N GLU A 84 7.29 16.67 -6.19
CA GLU A 84 7.96 17.96 -5.98
C GLU A 84 9.44 17.79 -5.59
N HIS A 85 9.78 16.75 -4.85
CA HIS A 85 11.14 16.41 -4.42
C HIS A 85 11.87 15.48 -5.39
N LYS A 86 11.23 15.04 -6.48
CA LYS A 86 11.79 14.13 -7.51
C LYS A 86 12.30 12.82 -6.92
N VAL A 87 11.56 12.26 -5.97
CA VAL A 87 11.85 10.96 -5.38
C VAL A 87 11.43 9.87 -6.37
N GLU A 88 12.34 8.95 -6.68
CA GLU A 88 12.05 7.80 -7.52
C GLU A 88 11.24 6.77 -6.74
N LEU A 89 10.16 6.26 -7.36
CA LEU A 89 9.33 5.17 -6.89
C LEU A 89 9.33 4.10 -7.97
N ASP A 90 9.74 2.87 -7.64
CA ASP A 90 9.63 1.74 -8.56
C ASP A 90 8.25 1.08 -8.48
N PHE A 91 7.64 1.11 -7.30
CA PHE A 91 6.27 0.66 -7.10
C PHE A 91 5.55 1.50 -6.03
N PHE A 92 4.22 1.51 -6.12
CA PHE A 92 3.33 2.06 -5.11
C PHE A 92 2.47 0.94 -4.53
N SER A 93 2.60 0.69 -3.23
CA SER A 93 1.86 -0.37 -2.53
C SER A 93 0.73 0.17 -1.69
N TYR A 94 -0.34 -0.61 -1.57
CA TYR A 94 -1.54 -0.25 -0.83
C TYR A 94 -2.34 -1.48 -0.42
N HIS A 95 -3.19 -1.29 0.59
CA HIS A 95 -4.03 -2.31 1.18
C HIS A 95 -5.51 -2.09 0.84
N LEU A 96 -6.28 -3.16 0.85
CA LEU A 96 -7.73 -3.08 0.79
C LEU A 96 -8.41 -4.29 1.43
N TYR A 97 -9.22 -4.03 2.43
CA TYR A 97 -10.17 -4.99 2.96
C TYR A 97 -11.59 -4.58 2.58
N ALA A 98 -12.29 -5.42 1.83
CA ALA A 98 -13.62 -5.09 1.30
C ALA A 98 -14.49 -6.33 1.06
N SER A 99 -15.79 -6.12 0.84
CA SER A 99 -16.78 -7.21 0.72
C SER A 99 -17.09 -7.62 -0.72
N GLY A 100 -16.52 -6.96 -1.72
CA GLY A 100 -16.78 -7.29 -3.12
C GLY A 100 -15.73 -6.74 -4.08
N PRO A 101 -15.52 -7.38 -5.25
CA PRO A 101 -14.48 -7.03 -6.22
C PRO A 101 -14.63 -5.64 -6.84
N ASP A 102 -15.85 -5.10 -6.89
CA ASP A 102 -16.14 -3.73 -7.37
C ASP A 102 -15.36 -2.66 -6.59
N LYS A 103 -15.13 -2.90 -5.29
CA LYS A 103 -14.38 -1.98 -4.44
C LYS A 103 -12.87 -2.00 -4.75
N PHE A 104 -12.36 -3.16 -5.15
CA PHE A 104 -10.98 -3.33 -5.60
C PHE A 104 -10.74 -2.57 -6.91
N ILE A 105 -11.60 -2.76 -7.90
CA ILE A 105 -11.54 -2.02 -9.17
C ILE A 105 -11.56 -0.52 -8.90
N ALA A 106 -12.53 -0.03 -8.12
CA ALA A 106 -12.64 1.39 -7.81
C ALA A 106 -11.43 1.95 -7.04
N LYS A 107 -10.79 1.17 -6.17
CA LYS A 107 -9.56 1.60 -5.48
C LYS A 107 -8.37 1.65 -6.44
N ASN A 108 -8.20 0.62 -7.27
CA ASN A 108 -7.15 0.55 -8.27
C ASN A 108 -7.21 1.74 -9.24
N ASP A 109 -8.40 2.07 -9.75
CA ASP A 109 -8.61 3.22 -10.64
C ASP A 109 -8.25 4.55 -9.96
N ARG A 110 -8.62 4.72 -8.68
CA ARG A 110 -8.27 5.94 -7.93
C ARG A 110 -6.76 6.06 -7.68
N ILE A 111 -6.09 4.98 -7.31
CA ILE A 111 -4.63 4.98 -7.14
C ILE A 111 -3.95 5.30 -8.47
N LYS A 112 -4.35 4.66 -9.56
CA LYS A 112 -3.82 4.93 -10.89
C LYS A 112 -3.97 6.41 -11.28
N ALA A 113 -5.14 6.98 -11.06
CA ALA A 113 -5.40 8.39 -11.36
C ALA A 113 -4.51 9.34 -10.54
N MET A 114 -4.21 9.00 -9.28
CA MET A 114 -3.29 9.78 -8.45
C MET A 114 -1.84 9.65 -8.93
N LEU A 115 -1.38 8.46 -9.28
CA LEU A 115 -0.06 8.23 -9.85
C LEU A 115 0.12 9.02 -11.16
N ASP A 116 -0.84 8.94 -12.06
CA ASP A 116 -0.83 9.69 -13.33
C ASP A 116 -0.78 11.21 -13.11
N LYS A 117 -1.55 11.71 -12.15
CA LYS A 117 -1.60 13.14 -11.78
C LYS A 117 -0.24 13.69 -11.38
N TYR A 118 0.59 12.90 -10.74
CA TYR A 118 1.88 13.34 -10.21
C TYR A 118 3.10 12.87 -11.01
N GLY A 119 2.87 12.29 -12.20
CA GLY A 119 3.94 11.89 -13.11
C GLY A 119 4.56 10.53 -12.83
N TYR A 120 3.84 9.67 -12.09
CA TYR A 120 4.23 8.30 -11.75
C TYR A 120 3.44 7.26 -12.57
N SER A 121 3.13 7.55 -13.84
CA SER A 121 2.26 6.72 -14.68
C SER A 121 2.80 5.31 -14.95
N ASP A 122 4.12 5.14 -14.91
CA ASP A 122 4.81 3.87 -15.20
C ASP A 122 5.24 3.12 -13.94
N VAL A 123 4.86 3.61 -12.75
CA VAL A 123 5.15 2.99 -11.47
C VAL A 123 4.26 1.77 -11.28
N GLU A 124 4.84 0.63 -10.90
CA GLU A 124 4.09 -0.60 -10.64
C GLU A 124 3.12 -0.41 -9.45
N MET A 125 1.91 -0.91 -9.61
CA MET A 125 0.89 -0.88 -8.56
C MET A 125 0.79 -2.24 -7.88
N ILE A 126 1.04 -2.28 -6.57
CA ILE A 126 1.04 -3.52 -5.79
C ILE A 126 -0.03 -3.44 -4.69
N LEU A 127 -1.00 -4.34 -4.75
CA LEU A 127 -1.98 -4.55 -3.68
C LEU A 127 -1.52 -5.74 -2.83
N ASP A 128 -0.67 -5.47 -1.86
CA ASP A 128 0.12 -6.47 -1.13
C ASP A 128 -0.51 -6.96 0.18
N GLU A 129 -1.56 -6.29 0.66
CA GLU A 129 -2.35 -6.75 1.80
C GLU A 129 -3.85 -6.57 1.52
N TRP A 130 -4.57 -7.68 1.38
CA TRP A 130 -5.99 -7.61 1.08
C TRP A 130 -6.76 -8.86 1.50
N ASN A 131 -8.02 -8.69 1.85
CA ASN A 131 -8.92 -9.81 2.10
C ASN A 131 -10.39 -9.39 2.10
N TYR A 132 -11.27 -10.37 2.26
CA TYR A 132 -12.69 -10.13 2.55
C TYR A 132 -12.87 -9.46 3.90
N LEU A 133 -13.65 -8.41 3.93
CA LEU A 133 -14.16 -7.80 5.15
C LEU A 133 -15.50 -7.15 4.88
N SER A 134 -16.53 -7.48 5.67
CA SER A 134 -17.83 -6.81 5.59
C SER A 134 -17.81 -5.45 6.30
N ASN A 135 -17.26 -5.41 7.49
CA ASN A 135 -16.98 -4.17 8.24
C ASN A 135 -15.97 -4.41 9.39
N TRP A 136 -15.43 -3.33 9.93
CA TRP A 136 -14.42 -3.34 11.01
C TRP A 136 -15.01 -3.35 12.43
N THR A 137 -16.32 -3.48 12.60
CA THR A 137 -16.96 -3.25 13.92
C THR A 137 -17.32 -4.55 14.65
N THR A 138 -18.48 -5.13 14.36
CA THR A 138 -19.08 -6.21 15.16
C THR A 138 -19.02 -7.57 14.48
N GLU A 139 -18.75 -7.63 13.18
CA GLU A 139 -18.86 -8.84 12.36
C GLU A 139 -17.53 -9.58 12.16
N TRP A 140 -16.56 -9.35 13.06
CA TRP A 140 -15.25 -10.00 12.94
C TRP A 140 -15.33 -11.52 12.91
N LYS A 141 -16.21 -12.10 13.73
CA LYS A 141 -16.42 -13.55 13.74
C LYS A 141 -16.97 -14.06 12.40
N GLU A 142 -17.98 -13.37 11.86
CA GLU A 142 -18.56 -13.71 10.55
C GLU A 142 -17.54 -13.52 9.43
N THR A 143 -16.73 -12.47 9.50
CA THR A 143 -15.62 -12.25 8.55
C THR A 143 -14.64 -13.43 8.59
N MET A 144 -14.23 -13.91 9.76
CA MET A 144 -13.34 -15.06 9.89
C MET A 144 -13.97 -16.35 9.37
N GLU A 145 -15.26 -16.56 9.60
CA GLU A 145 -16.02 -17.68 9.05
C GLU A 145 -16.08 -17.64 7.52
N VAL A 146 -16.20 -16.46 6.92
CA VAL A 146 -16.14 -16.30 5.47
C VAL A 146 -14.74 -16.59 4.95
N VAL A 147 -13.71 -15.93 5.48
CA VAL A 147 -12.31 -16.04 5.03
C VAL A 147 -11.81 -17.48 5.06
N THR A 148 -12.20 -18.26 6.07
CA THR A 148 -11.80 -19.67 6.23
C THR A 148 -12.69 -20.69 5.51
N SER A 149 -13.60 -20.24 4.66
CA SER A 149 -14.60 -21.08 3.97
C SER A 149 -14.45 -21.04 2.46
N HIS A 150 -15.29 -21.85 1.76
CA HIS A 150 -15.42 -21.79 0.30
C HIS A 150 -15.87 -20.42 -0.23
N LYS A 151 -16.55 -19.62 0.59
CA LYS A 151 -16.92 -18.24 0.22
C LYS A 151 -15.70 -17.34 0.15
N GLY A 152 -14.75 -17.49 1.09
CA GLY A 152 -13.47 -16.80 1.03
C GLY A 152 -12.67 -17.19 -0.22
N ALA A 153 -12.59 -18.48 -0.54
CA ALA A 153 -11.93 -18.93 -1.77
C ALA A 153 -12.59 -18.35 -3.03
N ALA A 154 -13.93 -18.34 -3.10
CA ALA A 154 -14.65 -17.72 -4.21
C ALA A 154 -14.42 -16.20 -4.30
N PHE A 155 -14.35 -15.52 -3.15
CA PHE A 155 -14.02 -14.09 -3.10
C PHE A 155 -12.64 -13.82 -3.66
N LEU A 156 -11.60 -14.56 -3.23
CA LEU A 156 -10.24 -14.41 -3.74
C LEU A 156 -10.21 -14.58 -5.27
N ALA A 157 -10.80 -15.65 -5.78
CA ALA A 157 -10.85 -15.91 -7.22
C ALA A 157 -11.59 -14.77 -7.98
N SER A 158 -12.68 -14.25 -7.42
CA SER A 158 -13.44 -13.14 -8.01
C SER A 158 -12.64 -11.84 -8.07
N VAL A 159 -11.91 -11.50 -7.00
CA VAL A 159 -11.06 -10.29 -6.96
C VAL A 159 -9.91 -10.43 -7.96
N MET A 160 -9.17 -11.54 -7.94
CA MET A 160 -8.08 -11.79 -8.88
C MET A 160 -8.56 -11.70 -10.35
N SER A 161 -9.69 -12.32 -10.66
CA SER A 161 -10.28 -12.24 -12.00
C SER A 161 -10.72 -10.83 -12.40
N ALA A 162 -11.31 -10.09 -11.46
CA ALA A 162 -11.78 -8.72 -11.72
C ALA A 162 -10.63 -7.72 -11.88
N CYS A 163 -9.50 -7.94 -11.24
CA CYS A 163 -8.32 -7.07 -11.33
C CYS A 163 -7.39 -7.41 -12.51
N GLN A 164 -7.57 -8.58 -13.15
CA GLN A 164 -6.65 -9.09 -14.18
C GLN A 164 -6.45 -8.14 -15.37
N ASP A 165 -7.50 -7.43 -15.78
CA ASP A 165 -7.46 -6.48 -16.91
C ASP A 165 -7.35 -5.02 -16.41
N GLY A 166 -7.12 -4.82 -15.11
CA GLY A 166 -7.02 -3.51 -14.47
C GLY A 166 -5.57 -2.97 -14.41
N PRO A 167 -5.37 -1.82 -13.75
CA PRO A 167 -4.07 -1.17 -13.67
C PRO A 167 -3.15 -1.74 -12.58
N VAL A 168 -3.59 -2.72 -11.78
CA VAL A 168 -2.76 -3.34 -10.74
C VAL A 168 -1.85 -4.41 -11.33
N ASP A 169 -0.57 -4.34 -11.00
CA ASP A 169 0.45 -5.26 -11.53
C ASP A 169 0.59 -6.52 -10.67
N MET A 170 0.46 -6.38 -9.34
CA MET A 170 0.55 -7.51 -8.41
C MET A 170 -0.52 -7.43 -7.30
N LEU A 171 -1.01 -8.64 -6.92
CA LEU A 171 -1.96 -8.88 -5.83
C LEU A 171 -1.42 -9.95 -4.88
#